data_d76d21bbce50bdef78dd4286585b92ba
#
_entry.id   d76d21bbce50bdef78dd4286585b92ba
#
_cell.length_a   1.000
_cell.length_b   1.000
_cell.length_c   1.000
_cell.angle_alpha   90.00
_cell.angle_beta   90.00
_cell.angle_gamma   90.00
#
_symmetry.space_group_name_H-M   'P 1'
#
loop_
_entity.id
_entity.type
_entity.pdbx_description
1 polymer ?
#
loop_
_entity_poly.entity_id
_entity_poly.type
_entity_poly.pdbx_seq_one_letter_code
_entity_poly.pdbx_strand_id
1 'polypeptide(L)'
;TENAGEGSGDAVATGDSPITSVPETSSCRGLYTTSTGRVYTCVGPTVFEIAADGTWATVISIGNNESDVSFTDDGFHLVFCDGASMWATDLSIGSTSLVNLPFTEPTKVVFLNGRIVAINNGETVETLPNLPKNSKNRFYFSELFDATNWDVLNYASAESSADNILAMEVREGELWLLGPRSYEVWRSDENPDLPFAKIGGSSTEIGCDAPNSTSSIAGQIFWLGSSSAGQNIVFMSNGYGAQRISTHAIEYYLNTLSSLSSDARGFSYQQEGHTFFVLTLIQGNRTFVYDLTTGKWHERSSRNPKINQENYWDILYTTFGHSRILCGGLQNARILTLNLERYVEWDGRPIVRMIRGPIIFDQLGQLFHYRFEVDMETGVGLQQRQPLQSGIQTGEAFDPQVILRHSDDGGHTWSSQKRTSVGKVGQYLTRVAFRRLGRSRERVYEFSMSAPVKWHILGARVSVKKGIQP
;
A
#
# COMPACT_ATOMS: atom_id res chain seq x y z
N THR A 1 17.37 0.10 11.73
CA THR A 1 16.28 0.67 10.92
C THR A 1 16.60 0.40 9.47
N GLU A 2 16.16 -0.75 9.00
CA GLU A 2 16.18 -1.10 7.59
C GLU A 2 15.16 -0.19 6.90
N ASN A 3 15.62 0.90 6.31
CA ASN A 3 14.92 1.50 5.19
C ASN A 3 15.43 0.76 3.97
N ALA A 4 14.88 -0.40 3.71
CA ALA A 4 14.96 -0.98 2.40
C ALA A 4 14.26 0.02 1.47
N GLY A 5 15.02 0.75 0.68
CA GLY A 5 14.51 1.38 -0.51
C GLY A 5 14.15 0.26 -1.47
N GLU A 6 12.93 -0.26 -1.33
CA GLU A 6 12.42 -1.28 -2.22
C GLU A 6 12.03 -0.58 -3.50
N GLY A 7 12.80 -0.81 -4.54
CA GLY A 7 12.46 -0.39 -5.87
C GLY A 7 11.29 -1.17 -6.41
N SER A 8 10.42 -0.53 -7.14
CA SER A 8 9.51 -1.23 -8.03
C SER A 8 10.33 -1.98 -9.06
N GLY A 9 10.31 -3.30 -9.02
CA GLY A 9 11.09 -4.14 -9.92
C GLY A 9 10.52 -4.23 -11.33
N ASP A 10 11.11 -5.09 -12.12
CA ASP A 10 10.79 -5.32 -13.54
C ASP A 10 9.30 -5.55 -13.81
N ALA A 11 8.87 -5.11 -14.98
CA ALA A 11 7.60 -5.55 -15.54
C ALA A 11 7.61 -7.08 -15.68
N VAL A 12 6.55 -7.75 -15.25
CA VAL A 12 6.38 -9.20 -15.36
C VAL A 12 6.35 -9.65 -16.82
N ALA A 13 5.98 -8.78 -17.74
CA ALA A 13 6.02 -9.04 -19.17
C ALA A 13 7.47 -8.99 -19.67
N THR A 14 8.10 -10.14 -19.81
CA THR A 14 9.39 -10.30 -20.50
C THR A 14 9.26 -10.33 -22.01
N GLY A 15 8.07 -10.20 -22.54
CA GLY A 15 7.82 -10.11 -23.98
C GLY A 15 7.62 -8.66 -24.41
N ASP A 16 8.33 -8.23 -25.44
CA ASP A 16 8.22 -6.91 -26.09
C ASP A 16 6.86 -6.65 -26.79
N SER A 17 5.82 -7.35 -26.40
CA SER A 17 4.48 -7.09 -26.91
C SER A 17 3.73 -6.21 -25.92
N PRO A 18 3.63 -4.89 -26.18
CA PRO A 18 2.68 -4.08 -25.42
C PRO A 18 1.30 -4.70 -25.62
N ILE A 19 0.48 -4.69 -24.57
CA ILE A 19 -0.93 -5.04 -24.71
C ILE A 19 -1.50 -4.08 -25.73
N THR A 20 -1.68 -4.54 -26.96
CA THR A 20 -2.08 -3.68 -28.10
C THR A 20 -3.49 -3.11 -27.96
N SER A 21 -4.22 -3.48 -26.92
CA SER A 21 -5.60 -3.08 -26.67
C SER A 21 -5.78 -2.12 -25.47
N VAL A 22 -4.76 -1.91 -24.63
CA VAL A 22 -4.86 -1.04 -23.44
C VAL A 22 -4.00 0.21 -23.68
N PRO A 23 -4.58 1.42 -23.63
CA PRO A 23 -3.81 2.66 -23.73
C PRO A 23 -2.74 2.73 -22.62
N GLU A 24 -1.53 3.19 -22.95
CA GLU A 24 -0.44 3.36 -21.96
C GLU A 24 -0.81 4.27 -20.77
N THR A 25 -1.87 5.07 -20.93
CA THR A 25 -2.43 5.94 -19.89
C THR A 25 -3.44 5.25 -18.99
N SER A 26 -3.78 3.98 -19.24
CA SER A 26 -4.72 3.24 -18.40
C SER A 26 -4.10 2.91 -17.05
N SER A 27 -4.91 2.98 -15.99
CA SER A 27 -4.52 2.64 -14.62
C SER A 27 -4.89 1.21 -14.29
N CYS A 28 -4.12 0.59 -13.39
CA CYS A 28 -4.56 -0.59 -12.68
C CYS A 28 -5.68 -0.19 -11.71
N ARG A 29 -6.79 -0.94 -11.72
CA ARG A 29 -7.98 -0.72 -10.90
C ARG A 29 -8.20 -1.82 -9.87
N GLY A 30 -7.42 -2.88 -9.92
CA GLY A 30 -7.45 -4.00 -9.01
C GLY A 30 -6.50 -5.10 -9.43
N LEU A 31 -6.00 -5.85 -8.47
CA LEU A 31 -5.06 -6.95 -8.67
C LEU A 31 -5.36 -8.03 -7.62
N TYR A 32 -5.48 -9.27 -8.06
CA TYR A 32 -5.90 -10.36 -7.20
C TYR A 32 -5.30 -11.69 -7.63
N THR A 33 -4.96 -12.52 -6.65
CA THR A 33 -4.59 -13.93 -6.87
C THR A 33 -5.65 -14.82 -6.25
N THR A 34 -6.24 -15.67 -7.05
CA THR A 34 -7.26 -16.63 -6.59
C THR A 34 -6.65 -17.68 -5.67
N SER A 35 -7.49 -18.36 -4.90
CA SER A 35 -7.10 -19.52 -4.08
C SER A 35 -6.46 -20.65 -4.91
N THR A 36 -6.76 -20.72 -6.21
CA THR A 36 -6.15 -21.66 -7.17
C THR A 36 -4.81 -21.21 -7.73
N GLY A 37 -4.31 -20.01 -7.34
CA GLY A 37 -3.03 -19.45 -7.74
C GLY A 37 -3.02 -18.73 -9.09
N ARG A 38 -4.18 -18.53 -9.74
CA ARG A 38 -4.31 -17.73 -10.96
C ARG A 38 -4.34 -16.25 -10.61
N VAL A 39 -3.70 -15.42 -11.40
CA VAL A 39 -3.57 -13.98 -11.17
C VAL A 39 -4.45 -13.20 -12.12
N TYR A 40 -5.24 -12.28 -11.57
CA TYR A 40 -6.14 -11.41 -12.32
C TYR A 40 -5.88 -9.95 -12.01
N THR A 41 -6.05 -9.10 -13.01
CA THR A 41 -5.95 -7.64 -12.88
C THR A 41 -7.01 -6.95 -13.71
N CYS A 42 -7.48 -5.81 -13.23
CA CYS A 42 -8.26 -4.90 -14.05
C CYS A 42 -7.40 -3.71 -14.44
N VAL A 43 -7.21 -3.48 -15.74
CA VAL A 43 -6.48 -2.33 -16.27
C VAL A 43 -7.38 -1.57 -17.23
N GLY A 44 -7.65 -0.31 -16.89
CA GLY A 44 -8.66 0.47 -17.61
C GLY A 44 -10.02 -0.24 -17.63
N PRO A 45 -10.64 -0.45 -18.80
CA PRO A 45 -11.95 -1.07 -18.91
C PRO A 45 -11.93 -2.61 -18.93
N THR A 46 -10.77 -3.27 -18.82
CA THR A 46 -10.64 -4.69 -19.14
C THR A 46 -10.03 -5.47 -18.00
N VAL A 47 -10.63 -6.61 -17.70
CA VAL A 47 -10.08 -7.62 -16.79
C VAL A 47 -9.24 -8.61 -17.58
N PHE A 48 -8.04 -8.86 -17.09
CA PHE A 48 -7.06 -9.79 -17.66
C PHE A 48 -6.66 -10.86 -16.67
N GLU A 49 -6.34 -12.02 -17.17
CA GLU A 49 -5.56 -13.04 -16.47
C GLU A 49 -4.09 -12.92 -16.87
N ILE A 50 -3.19 -13.02 -15.89
CA ILE A 50 -1.75 -12.95 -16.08
C ILE A 50 -1.16 -14.33 -15.84
N ALA A 51 -0.53 -14.91 -16.84
CA ALA A 51 0.17 -16.18 -16.72
C ALA A 51 1.57 -16.01 -16.08
N ALA A 52 2.15 -17.12 -15.62
CA ALA A 52 3.47 -17.12 -14.96
C ALA A 52 4.63 -16.65 -15.87
N ASP A 53 4.47 -16.78 -17.17
CA ASP A 53 5.42 -16.31 -18.20
C ASP A 53 5.26 -14.80 -18.52
N GLY A 54 4.28 -14.13 -17.90
CA GLY A 54 3.97 -12.72 -18.10
C GLY A 54 3.04 -12.44 -19.26
N THR A 55 2.47 -13.44 -19.92
CA THR A 55 1.44 -13.26 -20.96
C THR A 55 0.10 -12.88 -20.34
N TRP A 56 -0.68 -12.08 -21.07
CA TRP A 56 -1.97 -11.58 -20.63
C TRP A 56 -3.09 -12.13 -21.51
N ALA A 57 -4.12 -12.68 -20.89
CA ALA A 57 -5.32 -13.13 -21.56
C ALA A 57 -6.50 -12.25 -21.17
N THR A 58 -7.25 -11.73 -22.13
CA THR A 58 -8.47 -10.96 -21.86
C THR A 58 -9.55 -11.87 -21.31
N VAL A 59 -10.13 -11.48 -20.17
CA VAL A 59 -11.27 -12.15 -19.55
C VAL A 59 -12.57 -11.50 -20.01
N ILE A 60 -12.73 -10.19 -19.75
CA ILE A 60 -13.93 -9.43 -20.13
C ILE A 60 -13.63 -7.93 -20.16
N SER A 61 -14.40 -7.18 -20.93
CA SER A 61 -14.46 -5.71 -20.84
C SER A 61 -15.67 -5.30 -20.01
N ILE A 62 -15.43 -4.56 -18.92
CA ILE A 62 -16.45 -4.13 -17.95
C ILE A 62 -16.82 -2.64 -18.06
N GLY A 63 -16.22 -1.93 -18.99
CA GLY A 63 -16.37 -0.48 -19.09
C GLY A 63 -15.36 0.28 -18.22
N ASN A 64 -15.27 1.59 -18.45
CA ASN A 64 -14.30 2.46 -17.79
C ASN A 64 -15.02 3.50 -16.92
N ASN A 65 -15.38 3.12 -15.71
CA ASN A 65 -15.98 4.01 -14.71
C ASN A 65 -14.97 4.58 -13.70
N GLU A 66 -13.66 4.35 -13.91
CA GLU A 66 -12.54 4.82 -13.06
C GLU A 66 -12.58 4.35 -11.60
N SER A 67 -13.54 3.51 -11.22
CA SER A 67 -13.65 2.97 -9.87
C SER A 67 -12.66 1.84 -9.64
N ASP A 68 -12.26 1.63 -8.40
CA ASP A 68 -11.51 0.44 -7.99
C ASP A 68 -12.36 -0.82 -8.25
N VAL A 69 -11.71 -1.93 -8.59
CA VAL A 69 -12.36 -3.22 -8.79
C VAL A 69 -12.02 -4.12 -7.61
N SER A 70 -13.06 -4.53 -6.88
CA SER A 70 -12.93 -5.48 -5.79
C SER A 70 -13.06 -6.89 -6.31
N PHE A 71 -12.12 -7.76 -5.95
CA PHE A 71 -12.06 -9.16 -6.35
C PHE A 71 -12.17 -10.09 -5.15
N THR A 72 -12.75 -11.26 -5.36
CA THR A 72 -12.73 -12.40 -4.45
C THR A 72 -12.98 -13.71 -5.22
N ASP A 73 -12.69 -14.87 -4.62
CA ASP A 73 -13.02 -16.17 -5.23
C ASP A 73 -13.53 -17.15 -4.19
N ASP A 74 -14.31 -18.12 -4.63
CA ASP A 74 -14.81 -19.27 -3.86
C ASP A 74 -14.08 -20.59 -4.19
N GLY A 75 -13.02 -20.51 -5.01
CA GLY A 75 -12.28 -21.64 -5.56
C GLY A 75 -12.83 -22.18 -6.87
N PHE A 76 -14.08 -21.86 -7.22
CA PHE A 76 -14.76 -22.25 -8.47
C PHE A 76 -15.04 -21.06 -9.36
N HIS A 77 -15.37 -19.92 -8.77
CA HIS A 77 -15.68 -18.67 -9.46
C HIS A 77 -14.78 -17.55 -8.96
N LEU A 78 -14.25 -16.77 -9.89
CA LEU A 78 -13.73 -15.43 -9.60
C LEU A 78 -14.89 -14.44 -9.66
N VAL A 79 -15.16 -13.74 -8.56
CA VAL A 79 -16.20 -12.72 -8.47
C VAL A 79 -15.57 -11.35 -8.31
N PHE A 80 -16.07 -10.37 -9.07
CA PHE A 80 -15.58 -9.00 -8.97
C PHE A 80 -16.67 -7.98 -9.26
N CYS A 81 -16.52 -6.81 -8.68
CA CYS A 81 -17.41 -5.67 -8.87
C CYS A 81 -16.62 -4.36 -9.03
N ASP A 82 -17.22 -3.40 -9.76
CA ASP A 82 -16.58 -2.13 -10.12
C ASP A 82 -17.36 -0.89 -9.64
N GLY A 83 -18.27 -1.06 -8.69
CA GLY A 83 -19.14 0.01 -8.20
C GLY A 83 -20.41 0.21 -9.03
N ALA A 84 -20.54 -0.42 -10.20
CA ALA A 84 -21.75 -0.37 -11.03
C ALA A 84 -22.39 -1.76 -11.19
N SER A 85 -21.59 -2.77 -11.42
CA SER A 85 -22.03 -4.14 -11.71
C SER A 85 -21.13 -5.17 -11.05
N MET A 86 -21.58 -6.41 -11.02
CA MET A 86 -20.83 -7.57 -10.53
C MET A 86 -20.79 -8.64 -11.59
N TRP A 87 -19.66 -9.30 -11.71
CA TRP A 87 -19.44 -10.41 -12.65
C TRP A 87 -18.89 -11.62 -11.91
N ALA A 88 -19.19 -12.79 -12.44
CA ALA A 88 -18.62 -14.06 -12.02
C ALA A 88 -17.98 -14.77 -13.23
N THR A 89 -16.74 -15.21 -13.06
CA THR A 89 -16.00 -15.99 -14.04
C THR A 89 -15.86 -17.40 -13.50
N ASP A 90 -16.40 -18.39 -14.20
CA ASP A 90 -16.15 -19.81 -13.91
C ASP A 90 -14.69 -20.13 -14.19
N LEU A 91 -13.94 -20.50 -13.16
CA LEU A 91 -12.51 -20.79 -13.25
C LEU A 91 -12.17 -22.07 -14.03
N SER A 92 -13.14 -22.96 -14.21
CA SER A 92 -12.94 -24.23 -14.92
C SER A 92 -13.00 -24.07 -16.45
N ILE A 93 -13.89 -23.22 -16.94
CA ILE A 93 -14.14 -23.02 -18.38
C ILE A 93 -13.78 -21.61 -18.86
N GLY A 94 -13.44 -20.68 -17.96
CA GLY A 94 -13.08 -19.30 -18.28
C GLY A 94 -14.26 -18.46 -18.78
N SER A 95 -15.52 -18.89 -18.58
CA SER A 95 -16.71 -18.13 -18.99
C SER A 95 -17.07 -17.10 -17.94
N THR A 96 -17.28 -15.86 -18.37
CA THR A 96 -17.68 -14.75 -17.49
C THR A 96 -19.09 -14.30 -17.79
N SER A 97 -19.92 -14.13 -16.75
CA SER A 97 -21.27 -13.65 -16.84
C SER A 97 -21.54 -12.50 -15.86
N LEU A 98 -22.46 -11.62 -16.25
CA LEU A 98 -23.01 -10.61 -15.36
C LEU A 98 -23.87 -11.29 -14.30
N VAL A 99 -23.67 -10.96 -13.03
CA VAL A 99 -24.48 -11.48 -11.93
C VAL A 99 -25.72 -10.62 -11.75
N ASN A 100 -26.88 -11.27 -11.67
CA ASN A 100 -28.14 -10.59 -11.38
C ASN A 100 -28.26 -10.36 -9.87
N LEU A 101 -28.17 -9.12 -9.42
CA LEU A 101 -28.18 -8.76 -8.01
C LEU A 101 -29.52 -8.19 -7.57
N PRO A 102 -29.96 -8.43 -6.31
CA PRO A 102 -31.13 -7.80 -5.71
C PRO A 102 -30.89 -6.35 -5.28
N PHE A 103 -29.70 -5.79 -5.53
CA PHE A 103 -29.30 -4.43 -5.19
C PHE A 103 -28.45 -3.82 -6.30
N THR A 104 -28.30 -2.52 -6.29
CA THR A 104 -27.46 -1.77 -7.25
C THR A 104 -26.16 -1.28 -6.63
N GLU A 105 -25.20 -0.89 -7.47
CA GLU A 105 -23.92 -0.30 -7.07
C GLU A 105 -23.12 -1.15 -6.07
N PRO A 106 -22.78 -2.43 -6.40
CA PRO A 106 -21.92 -3.25 -5.56
C PRO A 106 -20.51 -2.64 -5.46
N THR A 107 -20.03 -2.37 -4.24
CA THR A 107 -18.76 -1.65 -4.04
C THR A 107 -17.64 -2.56 -3.59
N LYS A 108 -17.92 -3.59 -2.80
CA LYS A 108 -16.92 -4.54 -2.33
C LYS A 108 -17.50 -5.93 -2.19
N VAL A 109 -16.68 -6.92 -2.51
CA VAL A 109 -16.99 -8.34 -2.39
C VAL A 109 -15.91 -9.05 -1.59
N VAL A 110 -16.32 -10.02 -0.76
CA VAL A 110 -15.41 -10.89 -0.01
C VAL A 110 -15.98 -12.30 0.04
N PHE A 111 -15.13 -13.31 0.21
CA PHE A 111 -15.54 -14.69 0.43
C PHE A 111 -15.51 -15.01 1.92
N LEU A 112 -16.56 -15.65 2.41
CA LEU A 112 -16.66 -16.12 3.78
C LEU A 112 -17.48 -17.42 3.88
N ASN A 113 -16.82 -18.50 4.30
CA ASN A 113 -17.45 -19.79 4.59
C ASN A 113 -18.43 -20.31 3.51
N GLY A 114 -17.95 -20.36 2.26
CA GLY A 114 -18.72 -20.90 1.13
C GLY A 114 -19.71 -19.92 0.50
N ARG A 115 -19.73 -18.66 0.92
CA ARG A 115 -20.61 -17.62 0.36
C ARG A 115 -19.80 -16.40 -0.06
N ILE A 116 -20.23 -15.77 -1.12
CA ILE A 116 -19.76 -14.42 -1.47
C ILE A 116 -20.62 -13.41 -0.72
N VAL A 117 -19.97 -12.48 -0.03
CA VAL A 117 -20.64 -11.39 0.68
C VAL A 117 -20.34 -10.08 -0.04
N ALA A 118 -21.35 -9.23 -0.20
CA ALA A 118 -21.24 -7.95 -0.90
C ALA A 118 -21.88 -6.81 -0.10
N ILE A 119 -21.31 -5.62 -0.25
CA ILE A 119 -21.89 -4.35 0.19
C ILE A 119 -22.11 -3.42 -1.01
N ASN A 120 -22.99 -2.44 -0.84
CA ASN A 120 -23.39 -1.55 -1.91
C ASN A 120 -23.53 -0.08 -1.48
N ASN A 121 -23.48 0.82 -2.44
CA ASN A 121 -23.81 2.25 -2.28
C ASN A 121 -25.18 2.63 -2.87
N GLY A 122 -25.80 1.72 -3.58
CA GLY A 122 -27.07 1.92 -4.27
C GLY A 122 -28.31 1.62 -3.41
N GLU A 123 -29.38 1.28 -4.10
CA GLU A 123 -30.69 0.94 -3.52
C GLU A 123 -31.01 -0.54 -3.76
N THR A 124 -31.92 -1.08 -2.98
CA THR A 124 -32.49 -2.40 -3.24
C THR A 124 -33.34 -2.34 -4.51
N VAL A 125 -33.17 -3.31 -5.42
CA VAL A 125 -34.03 -3.46 -6.59
C VAL A 125 -35.41 -3.89 -6.11
N GLU A 126 -36.44 -3.08 -6.36
CA GLU A 126 -37.79 -3.33 -5.88
C GLU A 126 -38.41 -4.55 -6.55
N THR A 127 -38.42 -5.68 -5.81
CA THR A 127 -39.28 -6.80 -6.14
C THR A 127 -40.33 -7.04 -5.05
N LEU A 128 -40.18 -6.41 -3.88
CA LEU A 128 -41.09 -6.57 -2.74
C LEU A 128 -41.57 -5.20 -2.22
N PRO A 129 -42.90 -4.98 -2.13
CA PRO A 129 -43.50 -3.67 -1.80
C PRO A 129 -43.20 -3.12 -0.41
N ASN A 130 -42.58 -3.90 0.48
CA ASN A 130 -42.32 -3.53 1.87
C ASN A 130 -40.84 -3.44 2.24
N LEU A 131 -39.90 -3.64 1.31
CA LEU A 131 -38.48 -3.51 1.58
C LEU A 131 -38.07 -2.00 1.51
N PRO A 132 -37.40 -1.46 2.53
CA PRO A 132 -36.87 -0.09 2.45
C PRO A 132 -35.91 0.05 1.28
N LYS A 133 -36.05 1.11 0.47
CA LYS A 133 -35.18 1.39 -0.66
C LYS A 133 -33.72 1.63 -0.25
N ASN A 134 -33.49 2.25 0.89
CA ASN A 134 -32.14 2.49 1.41
C ASN A 134 -31.58 1.23 2.03
N SER A 135 -30.56 0.66 1.41
CA SER A 135 -29.92 -0.59 1.81
C SER A 135 -28.45 -0.44 2.21
N LYS A 136 -27.96 0.79 2.39
CA LYS A 136 -26.55 1.06 2.66
C LYS A 136 -26.03 0.53 4.01
N ASN A 137 -26.92 0.15 4.91
CA ASN A 137 -26.57 -0.51 6.18
C ASN A 137 -26.68 -2.03 6.10
N ARG A 138 -26.83 -2.60 4.89
CA ARG A 138 -26.96 -4.02 4.66
C ARG A 138 -25.75 -4.59 3.99
N PHE A 139 -25.48 -5.85 4.28
CA PHE A 139 -24.65 -6.70 3.46
C PHE A 139 -25.49 -7.85 2.92
N TYR A 140 -25.22 -8.24 1.70
CA TYR A 140 -25.90 -9.30 0.97
C TYR A 140 -24.97 -10.48 0.81
N PHE A 141 -25.53 -11.67 0.68
CA PHE A 141 -24.73 -12.88 0.51
C PHE A 141 -25.35 -13.81 -0.52
N SER A 142 -24.48 -14.51 -1.26
CA SER A 142 -24.88 -15.50 -2.25
C SER A 142 -25.42 -16.77 -1.61
N GLU A 143 -26.01 -17.66 -2.40
CA GLU A 143 -26.25 -19.04 -1.98
C GLU A 143 -24.93 -19.75 -1.66
N LEU A 144 -25.04 -20.84 -0.88
CA LEU A 144 -23.87 -21.60 -0.44
C LEU A 144 -23.20 -22.27 -1.65
N PHE A 145 -21.91 -22.01 -1.87
CA PHE A 145 -21.10 -22.47 -2.99
C PHE A 145 -21.65 -22.13 -4.38
N ASP A 146 -22.50 -21.11 -4.48
CA ASP A 146 -23.01 -20.60 -5.74
C ASP A 146 -22.89 -19.07 -5.79
N ALA A 147 -21.81 -18.59 -6.37
CA ALA A 147 -21.51 -17.17 -6.50
C ALA A 147 -22.44 -16.40 -7.46
N THR A 148 -23.22 -17.12 -8.26
CA THR A 148 -24.12 -16.55 -9.28
C THR A 148 -25.56 -16.37 -8.82
N ASN A 149 -25.95 -17.02 -7.73
CA ASN A 149 -27.31 -17.05 -7.22
C ASN A 149 -27.46 -16.17 -5.96
N TRP A 150 -28.27 -15.10 -6.08
CA TRP A 150 -28.50 -14.09 -5.05
C TRP A 150 -29.99 -13.89 -4.81
N ASP A 151 -30.49 -14.37 -3.67
CA ASP A 151 -31.88 -14.13 -3.28
C ASP A 151 -32.01 -12.73 -2.65
N VAL A 152 -33.15 -12.07 -2.90
CA VAL A 152 -33.50 -10.77 -2.35
C VAL A 152 -33.61 -10.78 -0.81
N LEU A 153 -33.88 -11.93 -0.22
CA LEU A 153 -33.98 -12.14 1.23
C LEU A 153 -32.63 -12.48 1.88
N ASN A 154 -31.60 -12.79 1.08
CA ASN A 154 -30.27 -13.12 1.58
C ASN A 154 -29.48 -11.85 1.95
N TYR A 155 -29.89 -11.17 3.03
CA TYR A 155 -29.19 -10.01 3.58
C TYR A 155 -29.25 -9.99 5.10
N ALA A 156 -28.32 -9.24 5.71
CA ALA A 156 -28.39 -8.83 7.10
C ALA A 156 -28.07 -7.34 7.23
N SER A 157 -28.57 -6.73 8.31
CA SER A 157 -28.39 -5.32 8.58
C SER A 157 -27.41 -5.10 9.73
N ALA A 158 -26.46 -4.16 9.57
CA ALA A 158 -25.65 -3.66 10.66
C ALA A 158 -26.50 -2.70 11.52
N GLU A 159 -26.87 -3.12 12.72
CA GLU A 159 -27.89 -2.43 13.53
C GLU A 159 -27.35 -1.81 14.82
N SER A 160 -26.06 -1.99 15.15
CA SER A 160 -25.50 -1.41 16.40
C SER A 160 -25.44 0.10 16.38
N SER A 161 -25.29 0.67 15.21
CA SER A 161 -25.31 2.09 14.94
C SER A 161 -26.19 2.35 13.72
N ALA A 162 -26.78 3.53 13.64
CA ALA A 162 -27.55 3.95 12.46
C ALA A 162 -26.58 4.39 11.32
N ASP A 163 -25.55 3.63 11.11
CA ASP A 163 -24.48 3.92 10.15
C ASP A 163 -24.64 3.09 8.86
N ASN A 164 -24.22 3.67 7.74
CA ASN A 164 -24.04 2.91 6.50
C ASN A 164 -22.78 2.04 6.59
N ILE A 165 -22.71 0.94 5.87
CA ILE A 165 -21.49 0.17 5.73
C ILE A 165 -20.68 0.82 4.60
N LEU A 166 -19.46 1.25 4.90
CA LEU A 166 -18.55 1.86 3.92
C LEU A 166 -17.49 0.90 3.43
N ALA A 167 -16.99 0.03 4.30
CA ALA A 167 -15.97 -0.94 3.98
C ALA A 167 -16.24 -2.28 4.67
N MET A 168 -15.66 -3.31 4.12
CA MET A 168 -15.82 -4.69 4.59
C MET A 168 -14.51 -5.44 4.42
N GLU A 169 -14.09 -6.17 5.46
CA GLU A 169 -12.90 -7.02 5.44
C GLU A 169 -13.19 -8.36 6.11
N VAL A 170 -12.48 -9.39 5.70
CA VAL A 170 -12.50 -10.70 6.37
C VAL A 170 -11.22 -10.89 7.15
N ARG A 171 -11.34 -11.30 8.40
CA ARG A 171 -10.23 -11.63 9.29
C ARG A 171 -10.53 -12.92 10.05
N GLU A 172 -9.69 -13.92 9.87
CA GLU A 172 -9.77 -15.20 10.63
C GLU A 172 -11.17 -15.86 10.60
N GLY A 173 -11.87 -15.75 9.46
CA GLY A 173 -13.21 -16.28 9.31
C GLY A 173 -14.33 -15.40 9.90
N GLU A 174 -14.03 -14.18 10.27
CA GLU A 174 -14.95 -13.17 10.75
C GLU A 174 -15.10 -12.01 9.77
N LEU A 175 -16.31 -11.50 9.63
CA LEU A 175 -16.65 -10.37 8.77
C LEU A 175 -16.66 -9.08 9.57
N TRP A 176 -15.79 -8.16 9.21
CA TRP A 176 -15.72 -6.83 9.79
C TRP A 176 -16.43 -5.83 8.88
N LEU A 177 -17.47 -5.19 9.41
CA LEU A 177 -18.27 -4.19 8.72
C LEU A 177 -17.96 -2.82 9.31
N LEU A 178 -17.34 -1.95 8.51
CA LEU A 178 -16.90 -0.62 8.93
C LEU A 178 -17.85 0.44 8.37
N GLY A 179 -18.44 1.23 9.26
CA GLY A 179 -19.23 2.40 8.93
C GLY A 179 -18.45 3.70 9.20
N PRO A 180 -19.06 4.88 8.96
CA PRO A 180 -18.39 6.18 9.16
C PRO A 180 -18.12 6.51 10.63
N ARG A 181 -18.79 5.88 11.57
CA ARG A 181 -18.66 6.18 13.02
C ARG A 181 -18.41 4.95 13.88
N SER A 182 -18.71 3.77 13.36
CA SER A 182 -18.61 2.52 14.11
C SER A 182 -18.21 1.37 13.22
N TYR A 183 -17.80 0.27 13.82
CA TYR A 183 -17.70 -1.01 13.14
C TYR A 183 -18.35 -2.11 13.98
N GLU A 184 -18.71 -3.18 13.30
CA GLU A 184 -19.26 -4.41 13.88
C GLU A 184 -18.52 -5.61 13.33
N VAL A 185 -18.46 -6.68 14.14
CA VAL A 185 -17.88 -7.94 13.70
C VAL A 185 -18.95 -9.03 13.73
N TRP A 186 -19.01 -9.77 12.64
CA TRP A 186 -19.95 -10.87 12.43
C TRP A 186 -19.19 -12.16 12.17
N ARG A 187 -19.77 -13.27 12.57
CA ARG A 187 -19.26 -14.61 12.28
C ARG A 187 -20.29 -15.41 11.51
N SER A 188 -19.86 -16.48 10.89
CA SER A 188 -20.79 -17.47 10.33
C SER A 188 -21.57 -18.16 11.43
N ASP A 189 -22.82 -18.46 11.17
CA ASP A 189 -23.74 -19.17 12.03
C ASP A 189 -24.38 -20.35 11.28
N GLU A 190 -24.84 -21.36 12.02
CA GLU A 190 -25.47 -22.56 11.43
C GLU A 190 -26.96 -22.34 11.06
N ASN A 191 -27.53 -21.17 11.32
CA ASN A 191 -28.89 -20.84 10.98
C ASN A 191 -29.05 -20.77 9.45
N PRO A 192 -29.88 -21.60 8.84
CA PRO A 192 -30.04 -21.62 7.37
C PRO A 192 -30.69 -20.36 6.80
N ASP A 193 -31.54 -19.67 7.58
CA ASP A 193 -32.25 -18.47 7.12
C ASP A 193 -31.34 -17.22 7.20
N LEU A 194 -30.45 -17.15 8.21
CA LEU A 194 -29.49 -16.10 8.38
C LEU A 194 -28.14 -16.71 8.83
N PRO A 195 -27.26 -17.07 7.89
CA PRO A 195 -26.03 -17.81 8.20
C PRO A 195 -24.91 -16.90 8.79
N PHE A 196 -25.28 -15.78 9.36
CA PHE A 196 -24.38 -14.82 10.01
C PHE A 196 -24.95 -14.36 11.33
N ALA A 197 -24.12 -14.32 12.36
CA ALA A 197 -24.47 -13.80 13.67
C ALA A 197 -23.46 -12.74 14.11
N LYS A 198 -23.97 -11.65 14.66
CA LYS A 198 -23.15 -10.61 15.25
C LYS A 198 -22.43 -11.11 16.50
N ILE A 199 -21.16 -10.78 16.65
CA ILE A 199 -20.39 -11.07 17.85
C ILE A 199 -20.73 -10.04 18.93
N GLY A 200 -21.27 -10.50 20.06
CA GLY A 200 -21.62 -9.60 21.18
C GLY A 200 -20.39 -8.86 21.73
N GLY A 201 -20.52 -7.55 21.94
CA GLY A 201 -19.44 -6.71 22.45
C GLY A 201 -18.34 -6.35 21.44
N SER A 202 -18.51 -6.69 20.16
CA SER A 202 -17.54 -6.35 19.10
C SER A 202 -17.79 -4.98 18.44
N SER A 203 -18.88 -4.27 18.79
CA SER A 203 -19.14 -2.96 18.21
C SER A 203 -18.36 -1.88 18.96
N THR A 204 -17.78 -0.95 18.20
CA THR A 204 -16.93 0.12 18.72
C THR A 204 -17.23 1.41 17.99
N GLU A 205 -17.19 2.54 18.70
CA GLU A 205 -17.38 3.88 18.14
C GLU A 205 -16.09 4.40 17.47
N ILE A 206 -15.57 3.63 16.52
CA ILE A 206 -14.44 3.99 15.69
C ILE A 206 -14.85 3.75 14.25
N GLY A 207 -14.89 4.82 13.46
CA GLY A 207 -15.33 4.78 12.09
C GLY A 207 -14.19 4.57 11.10
N CYS A 208 -14.58 4.42 9.82
CA CYS A 208 -13.72 4.40 8.66
C CYS A 208 -14.02 5.64 7.81
N ASP A 209 -13.04 6.54 7.66
CA ASP A 209 -13.20 7.77 6.87
C ASP A 209 -12.91 7.54 5.38
N ALA A 210 -12.12 6.52 5.07
CA ALA A 210 -11.67 6.21 3.72
C ALA A 210 -11.84 4.70 3.43
N PRO A 211 -12.91 4.29 2.75
CA PRO A 211 -13.21 2.89 2.48
C PRO A 211 -12.10 2.12 1.78
N ASN A 212 -11.42 2.76 0.83
CA ASN A 212 -10.35 2.16 0.06
C ASN A 212 -8.99 2.13 0.80
N SER A 213 -8.94 2.61 2.04
CA SER A 213 -7.76 2.49 2.89
C SER A 213 -7.69 1.18 3.67
N THR A 214 -8.76 0.38 3.63
CA THR A 214 -8.82 -0.88 4.39
C THR A 214 -7.95 -1.95 3.76
N SER A 215 -7.27 -2.72 4.60
CA SER A 215 -6.50 -3.88 4.16
C SER A 215 -6.34 -4.88 5.30
N SER A 216 -6.42 -6.18 4.98
CA SER A 216 -6.27 -7.28 5.93
C SER A 216 -5.01 -8.09 5.62
N ILE A 217 -4.15 -8.29 6.61
CA ILE A 217 -2.95 -9.13 6.51
C ILE A 217 -2.48 -9.61 7.89
N ALA A 218 -1.89 -10.78 7.95
CA ALA A 218 -1.31 -11.36 9.17
C ALA A 218 -2.27 -11.34 10.38
N GLY A 219 -3.56 -11.59 10.15
CA GLY A 219 -4.58 -11.56 11.19
C GLY A 219 -4.86 -10.15 11.76
N GLN A 220 -4.51 -9.09 11.03
CA GLN A 220 -4.81 -7.71 11.38
C GLN A 220 -5.56 -7.01 10.26
N ILE A 221 -6.44 -6.07 10.63
CA ILE A 221 -7.10 -5.15 9.70
C ILE A 221 -6.57 -3.75 9.98
N PHE A 222 -6.25 -3.02 8.92
CA PHE A 222 -5.79 -1.64 8.95
C PHE A 222 -6.81 -0.75 8.24
N TRP A 223 -7.02 0.47 8.73
CA TRP A 223 -7.88 1.47 8.08
C TRP A 223 -7.57 2.88 8.54
N LEU A 224 -7.95 3.85 7.72
CA LEU A 224 -7.97 5.26 8.07
C LEU A 224 -9.36 5.64 8.56
N GLY A 225 -9.46 6.20 9.75
CA GLY A 225 -10.74 6.51 10.35
C GLY A 225 -10.70 7.58 11.43
N SER A 226 -11.83 7.73 12.10
CA SER A 226 -12.03 8.71 13.19
C SER A 226 -12.64 8.06 14.42
N SER A 227 -12.40 8.68 15.56
CA SER A 227 -12.98 8.29 16.85
C SER A 227 -13.29 9.52 17.68
N SER A 228 -13.87 9.33 18.85
CA SER A 228 -14.05 10.42 19.84
C SER A 228 -12.73 11.10 20.26
N ALA A 229 -11.59 10.43 20.08
CA ALA A 229 -10.27 10.95 20.42
C ALA A 229 -9.62 11.79 19.30
N GLY A 230 -10.17 11.79 18.10
CA GLY A 230 -9.63 12.57 16.97
C GLY A 230 -10.09 12.05 15.61
N GLN A 231 -9.80 12.85 14.59
CA GLN A 231 -10.09 12.55 13.19
C GLN A 231 -8.83 12.15 12.43
N ASN A 232 -9.01 11.45 11.32
CA ASN A 232 -7.95 11.09 10.39
C ASN A 232 -6.79 10.32 11.08
N ILE A 233 -7.16 9.29 11.81
CA ILE A 233 -6.25 8.40 12.56
C ILE A 233 -6.11 7.09 11.80
N VAL A 234 -4.89 6.55 11.71
CA VAL A 234 -4.71 5.19 11.19
C VAL A 234 -4.83 4.21 12.35
N PHE A 235 -5.75 3.27 12.19
CA PHE A 235 -6.02 2.21 13.14
C PHE A 235 -5.55 0.85 12.63
N MET A 236 -5.27 -0.04 13.58
CA MET A 236 -5.04 -1.46 13.39
C MET A 236 -5.95 -2.22 14.36
N SER A 237 -6.53 -3.33 13.92
CA SER A 237 -7.32 -4.17 14.82
C SER A 237 -6.45 -4.77 15.93
N ASN A 238 -7.03 -4.88 17.13
CA ASN A 238 -6.41 -5.51 18.30
C ASN A 238 -7.48 -6.32 19.03
N GLY A 239 -7.56 -7.63 18.76
CA GLY A 239 -8.74 -8.41 19.08
C GLY A 239 -9.96 -7.83 18.39
N TYR A 240 -11.04 -7.59 19.11
CA TYR A 240 -12.23 -6.86 18.60
C TYR A 240 -12.15 -5.34 18.81
N GLY A 241 -11.08 -4.84 19.42
CA GLY A 241 -10.80 -3.42 19.55
C GLY A 241 -9.94 -2.88 18.42
N ALA A 242 -9.62 -1.59 18.49
CA ALA A 242 -8.72 -0.93 17.56
C ALA A 242 -7.60 -0.21 18.30
N GLN A 243 -6.40 -0.31 17.76
CA GLN A 243 -5.21 0.38 18.25
C GLN A 243 -4.83 1.49 17.26
N ARG A 244 -4.64 2.70 17.77
CA ARG A 244 -4.06 3.81 17.01
C ARG A 244 -2.59 3.51 16.74
N ILE A 245 -2.18 3.55 15.48
CA ILE A 245 -0.80 3.33 15.05
C ILE A 245 -0.17 4.57 14.41
N SER A 246 -0.97 5.55 13.96
CA SER A 246 -0.47 6.80 13.41
C SER A 246 0.24 7.65 14.46
N THR A 247 1.25 8.41 14.01
CA THR A 247 1.94 9.42 14.83
C THR A 247 1.27 10.78 14.66
N HIS A 248 1.44 11.67 15.63
CA HIS A 248 0.91 13.04 15.54
C HIS A 248 1.38 13.79 14.28
N ALA A 249 2.59 13.52 13.78
CA ALA A 249 3.10 14.14 12.56
C ALA A 249 2.31 13.67 11.32
N ILE A 250 1.98 12.38 11.25
CA ILE A 250 1.15 11.81 10.16
C ILE A 250 -0.26 12.38 10.24
N GLU A 251 -0.87 12.39 11.42
CA GLU A 251 -2.23 12.92 11.62
C GLU A 251 -2.34 14.41 11.32
N TYR A 252 -1.33 15.19 11.74
CA TYR A 252 -1.26 16.61 11.38
C TYR A 252 -1.27 16.78 9.86
N TYR A 253 -0.51 15.97 9.13
CA TYR A 253 -0.51 16.01 7.67
C TYR A 253 -1.86 15.58 7.09
N LEU A 254 -2.43 14.46 7.56
CA LEU A 254 -3.75 13.98 7.13
C LEU A 254 -4.83 15.05 7.32
N ASN A 255 -4.80 15.78 8.43
CA ASN A 255 -5.74 16.86 8.73
C ASN A 255 -5.58 18.11 7.83
N THR A 256 -4.50 18.22 7.05
CA THR A 256 -4.37 19.30 6.06
C THR A 256 -5.08 18.97 4.74
N LEU A 257 -5.50 17.73 4.54
CA LEU A 257 -6.13 17.27 3.30
C LEU A 257 -7.66 17.36 3.39
N SER A 258 -8.30 17.84 2.32
CA SER A 258 -9.74 18.10 2.30
C SER A 258 -10.60 16.92 1.81
N SER A 259 -10.00 15.88 1.24
CA SER A 259 -10.74 14.82 0.54
C SER A 259 -10.16 13.42 0.78
N LEU A 260 -9.92 13.07 2.05
CA LEU A 260 -9.30 11.79 2.41
C LEU A 260 -10.13 10.56 2.01
N SER A 261 -11.46 10.65 2.05
CA SER A 261 -12.34 9.52 1.74
C SER A 261 -12.19 8.99 0.32
N SER A 262 -11.90 9.86 -0.64
CA SER A 262 -11.68 9.50 -2.05
C SER A 262 -10.21 9.38 -2.41
N ASP A 263 -9.31 9.96 -1.61
CA ASP A 263 -7.88 10.07 -1.90
C ASP A 263 -7.05 8.89 -1.39
N ALA A 264 -7.39 8.41 -0.19
CA ALA A 264 -6.59 7.41 0.49
C ALA A 264 -6.81 6.00 -0.08
N ARG A 265 -5.70 5.30 -0.39
CA ARG A 265 -5.65 3.90 -0.80
C ARG A 265 -4.75 3.12 0.16
N GLY A 266 -5.26 1.98 0.64
CA GLY A 266 -4.53 1.08 1.53
C GLY A 266 -4.32 -0.28 0.91
N PHE A 267 -3.14 -0.84 1.10
CA PHE A 267 -2.86 -2.23 0.83
C PHE A 267 -1.80 -2.76 1.78
N SER A 268 -1.64 -4.06 1.82
CA SER A 268 -0.64 -4.70 2.67
C SER A 268 0.08 -5.82 1.92
N TYR A 269 1.31 -6.08 2.31
CA TYR A 269 2.10 -7.18 1.77
C TYR A 269 3.15 -7.66 2.79
N GLN A 270 3.70 -8.85 2.55
CA GLN A 270 4.78 -9.43 3.36
C GLN A 270 6.03 -9.62 2.51
N GLN A 271 7.17 -9.25 3.05
CA GLN A 271 8.47 -9.44 2.40
C GLN A 271 9.56 -9.64 3.44
N GLU A 272 10.44 -10.66 3.27
CA GLU A 272 11.58 -10.97 4.14
C GLU A 272 11.24 -10.99 5.65
N GLY A 273 10.09 -11.53 6.01
CA GLY A 273 9.63 -11.62 7.40
C GLY A 273 9.04 -10.34 7.97
N HIS A 274 8.98 -9.27 7.20
CA HIS A 274 8.27 -8.04 7.56
C HIS A 274 6.86 -8.02 6.98
N THR A 275 5.94 -7.42 7.71
CA THR A 275 4.57 -7.16 7.27
C THR A 275 4.37 -5.66 7.17
N PHE A 276 4.01 -5.21 5.97
CA PHE A 276 3.84 -3.79 5.69
C PHE A 276 2.38 -3.46 5.42
N PHE A 277 1.89 -2.38 6.04
CA PHE A 277 0.69 -1.68 5.63
C PHE A 277 1.10 -0.37 4.94
N VAL A 278 0.57 -0.15 3.76
CA VAL A 278 0.87 1.01 2.92
C VAL A 278 -0.38 1.87 2.81
N LEU A 279 -0.24 3.15 3.10
CA LEU A 279 -1.28 4.16 2.94
C LEU A 279 -0.81 5.22 1.95
N THR A 280 -1.40 5.23 0.77
CA THR A 280 -1.10 6.20 -0.28
C THR A 280 -2.19 7.26 -0.34
N LEU A 281 -1.76 8.51 -0.38
CA LEU A 281 -2.57 9.71 -0.53
C LEU A 281 -2.26 10.31 -1.90
N ILE A 282 -3.15 10.09 -2.87
CA ILE A 282 -2.89 10.42 -4.28
C ILE A 282 -2.83 11.94 -4.48
N GLN A 283 -3.85 12.68 -4.05
CA GLN A 283 -3.89 14.14 -4.11
C GLN A 283 -2.93 14.77 -3.08
N GLY A 284 -2.80 14.12 -1.92
CA GLY A 284 -1.82 14.48 -0.90
C GLY A 284 -0.38 14.23 -1.33
N ASN A 285 -0.16 13.51 -2.41
CA ASN A 285 1.14 13.23 -3.01
C ASN A 285 2.15 12.61 -2.03
N ARG A 286 1.71 11.70 -1.16
CA ARG A 286 2.55 10.97 -0.21
C ARG A 286 2.11 9.53 -0.03
N THR A 287 3.08 8.68 0.26
CA THR A 287 2.84 7.30 0.70
C THR A 287 3.53 7.06 2.02
N PHE A 288 2.75 6.66 3.02
CA PHE A 288 3.21 6.24 4.34
C PHE A 288 3.20 4.72 4.42
N VAL A 289 4.23 4.14 4.98
CA VAL A 289 4.36 2.69 5.16
C VAL A 289 4.59 2.39 6.63
N TYR A 290 3.75 1.55 7.19
CA TYR A 290 3.87 1.03 8.54
C TYR A 290 4.44 -0.37 8.49
N ASP A 291 5.56 -0.59 9.15
CA ASP A 291 6.12 -1.91 9.35
C ASP A 291 5.59 -2.48 10.67
N LEU A 292 4.73 -3.47 10.59
CA LEU A 292 4.13 -4.13 11.76
C LEU A 292 5.19 -4.82 12.62
N THR A 293 6.23 -5.37 12.00
CA THR A 293 7.29 -6.11 12.71
C THR A 293 8.13 -5.20 13.60
N THR A 294 8.41 -3.97 13.14
CA THR A 294 9.22 -3.00 13.90
C THR A 294 8.40 -1.94 14.62
N GLY A 295 7.12 -1.80 14.30
CA GLY A 295 6.25 -0.75 14.82
C GLY A 295 6.62 0.66 14.34
N LYS A 296 7.26 0.78 13.17
CA LYS A 296 7.78 2.06 12.67
C LYS A 296 7.13 2.48 11.37
N TRP A 297 7.04 3.80 11.19
CA TRP A 297 6.61 4.43 9.96
C TRP A 297 7.80 4.90 9.14
N HIS A 298 7.70 4.76 7.82
CA HIS A 298 8.59 5.38 6.85
C HIS A 298 7.77 5.86 5.64
N GLU A 299 8.39 6.65 4.78
CA GLU A 299 7.76 7.15 3.55
C GLU A 299 8.40 6.46 2.34
N ARG A 300 7.60 6.22 1.31
CA ARG A 300 8.05 5.83 -0.03
C ARG A 300 7.56 6.82 -1.05
N SER A 301 8.33 6.98 -2.11
CA SER A 301 8.00 7.89 -3.20
C SER A 301 8.50 7.35 -4.52
N SER A 302 7.80 7.68 -5.59
CA SER A 302 8.27 7.53 -6.97
C SER A 302 8.57 8.91 -7.54
N ARG A 303 9.56 9.00 -8.42
CA ARG A 303 9.90 10.27 -9.04
C ARG A 303 9.16 10.43 -10.36
N ASN A 304 8.35 11.46 -10.48
CA ASN A 304 7.67 11.76 -11.74
C ASN A 304 8.68 12.23 -12.81
N PRO A 305 8.87 11.50 -13.91
CA PRO A 305 9.88 11.83 -14.93
C PRO A 305 9.56 13.12 -15.68
N LYS A 306 8.30 13.49 -15.82
CA LYS A 306 7.87 14.66 -16.61
C LYS A 306 8.19 15.97 -15.91
N ILE A 307 8.02 16.02 -14.60
CA ILE A 307 8.20 17.26 -13.80
C ILE A 307 9.44 17.20 -12.89
N ASN A 308 10.15 16.07 -12.88
CA ASN A 308 11.34 15.84 -12.07
C ASN A 308 11.11 16.10 -10.56
N GLN A 309 9.91 15.81 -10.06
CA GLN A 309 9.52 15.95 -8.66
C GLN A 309 9.23 14.58 -8.06
N GLU A 310 9.43 14.46 -6.77
CA GLU A 310 8.98 13.30 -6.00
C GLU A 310 7.46 13.31 -5.94
N ASN A 311 6.86 12.14 -6.12
CA ASN A 311 5.45 11.89 -6.09
C ASN A 311 5.15 10.78 -5.10
N TYR A 312 3.87 10.52 -4.78
CA TYR A 312 3.52 9.31 -4.04
C TYR A 312 4.12 8.07 -4.72
N TRP A 313 4.30 7.00 -3.97
CA TRP A 313 4.74 5.72 -4.53
C TRP A 313 3.64 5.15 -5.41
N ASP A 314 3.94 4.99 -6.71
CA ASP A 314 2.94 4.59 -7.73
C ASP A 314 2.65 3.08 -7.69
N ILE A 315 2.36 2.56 -6.49
CA ILE A 315 1.86 1.21 -6.24
C ILE A 315 0.64 1.34 -5.35
N LEU A 316 -0.50 0.86 -5.83
CA LEU A 316 -1.78 0.93 -5.12
C LEU A 316 -2.41 -0.43 -4.85
N TYR A 317 -2.00 -1.45 -5.60
CA TYR A 317 -2.50 -2.81 -5.46
C TYR A 317 -1.34 -3.77 -5.43
N THR A 318 -1.43 -4.78 -4.57
CA THR A 318 -0.45 -5.86 -4.49
C THR A 318 -1.15 -7.20 -4.32
N THR A 319 -0.53 -8.23 -4.85
CA THR A 319 -0.92 -9.61 -4.60
C THR A 319 0.31 -10.52 -4.65
N PHE A 320 0.27 -11.64 -3.98
CA PHE A 320 1.30 -12.66 -4.11
C PHE A 320 0.84 -13.71 -5.12
N GLY A 321 1.50 -13.76 -6.26
CA GLY A 321 1.19 -14.71 -7.34
C GLY A 321 2.46 -15.12 -8.09
N HIS A 322 2.48 -16.32 -8.66
CA HIS A 322 3.63 -16.87 -9.39
C HIS A 322 4.94 -16.78 -8.61
N SER A 323 4.88 -16.99 -7.27
CA SER A 323 6.02 -16.89 -6.34
C SER A 323 6.68 -15.50 -6.28
N ARG A 324 5.93 -14.44 -6.59
CA ARG A 324 6.40 -13.04 -6.58
C ARG A 324 5.35 -12.12 -5.97
N ILE A 325 5.78 -10.99 -5.47
CA ILE A 325 4.87 -9.90 -5.08
C ILE A 325 4.63 -9.07 -6.35
N LEU A 326 3.41 -9.14 -6.86
CA LEU A 326 2.97 -8.40 -8.04
C LEU A 326 2.30 -7.09 -7.59
N CYS A 327 2.54 -6.03 -8.35
CA CYS A 327 2.12 -4.67 -8.00
C CYS A 327 1.52 -3.94 -9.19
N GLY A 328 0.44 -3.21 -8.96
CA GLY A 328 -0.21 -2.34 -9.95
C GLY A 328 -0.31 -0.91 -9.47
N GLY A 329 -0.17 0.06 -10.37
CA GLY A 329 -0.23 1.49 -10.09
C GLY A 329 -1.18 2.26 -11.00
N LEU A 330 -1.34 3.56 -10.74
CA LEU A 330 -2.23 4.44 -11.53
C LEU A 330 -1.56 5.01 -12.79
N GLN A 331 -0.25 5.18 -12.79
CA GLN A 331 0.42 5.98 -13.82
C GLN A 331 0.78 5.20 -15.08
N ASN A 332 0.62 3.88 -15.05
CA ASN A 332 0.93 3.03 -16.19
C ASN A 332 0.11 1.74 -16.16
N ALA A 333 -0.13 1.17 -17.33
CA ALA A 333 -0.86 -0.09 -17.53
C ALA A 333 0.03 -1.32 -17.29
N ARG A 334 0.95 -1.27 -16.33
CA ARG A 334 1.94 -2.34 -16.10
C ARG A 334 1.71 -2.99 -14.75
N ILE A 335 1.96 -4.29 -14.72
CA ILE A 335 2.11 -5.02 -13.46
C ILE A 335 3.61 -5.22 -13.23
N LEU A 336 4.07 -4.74 -12.09
CA LEU A 336 5.46 -4.75 -11.66
C LEU A 336 5.69 -5.84 -10.61
N THR A 337 6.95 -6.13 -10.32
CA THR A 337 7.35 -7.07 -9.26
C THR A 337 8.19 -6.33 -8.23
N LEU A 338 7.88 -6.47 -6.93
CA LEU A 338 8.77 -6.02 -5.86
C LEU A 338 9.95 -6.98 -5.73
N ASN A 339 11.17 -6.45 -5.86
CA ASN A 339 12.40 -7.22 -5.75
C ASN A 339 13.46 -6.42 -4.98
N LEU A 340 13.96 -6.98 -3.87
CA LEU A 340 14.98 -6.33 -3.02
C LEU A 340 16.37 -6.23 -3.67
N GLU A 341 16.63 -7.01 -4.72
CA GLU A 341 17.90 -6.96 -5.46
C GLU A 341 17.90 -5.89 -6.56
N ARG A 342 16.77 -5.19 -6.74
CA ARG A 342 16.63 -4.09 -7.70
C ARG A 342 16.73 -2.75 -6.99
N TYR A 343 17.66 -1.91 -7.45
CA TYR A 343 17.93 -0.60 -6.87
C TYR A 343 17.64 0.54 -7.85
N VAL A 344 16.84 0.22 -8.87
CA VAL A 344 16.38 1.15 -9.90
C VAL A 344 14.88 0.99 -10.09
N GLU A 345 14.21 2.07 -10.44
CA GLU A 345 12.81 2.07 -10.84
C GLU A 345 12.62 1.27 -12.15
N TRP A 346 11.39 0.91 -12.46
CA TRP A 346 11.06 0.14 -13.66
C TRP A 346 11.54 0.80 -14.98
N ASP A 347 11.69 2.13 -15.00
CA ASP A 347 12.18 2.91 -16.14
C ASP A 347 13.72 3.16 -16.09
N GLY A 348 14.43 2.49 -15.19
CA GLY A 348 15.89 2.57 -15.04
C GLY A 348 16.38 3.77 -14.22
N ARG A 349 15.50 4.60 -13.66
CA ARG A 349 15.91 5.70 -12.76
C ARG A 349 16.44 5.16 -11.44
N PRO A 350 17.47 5.79 -10.85
CA PRO A 350 18.00 5.36 -9.57
C PRO A 350 17.00 5.66 -8.44
N ILE A 351 16.83 4.70 -7.53
CA ILE A 351 16.07 4.87 -6.30
C ILE A 351 16.91 5.66 -5.31
N VAL A 352 16.38 6.80 -4.86
CA VAL A 352 17.02 7.61 -3.82
C VAL A 352 16.55 7.13 -2.45
N ARG A 353 17.52 6.65 -1.65
CA ARG A 353 17.30 6.25 -0.26
C ARG A 353 17.81 7.33 0.66
N MET A 354 17.01 7.75 1.64
CA MET A 354 17.30 8.90 2.47
C MET A 354 16.89 8.66 3.92
N ILE A 355 17.74 9.09 4.85
CA ILE A 355 17.45 9.09 6.29
C ILE A 355 17.73 10.48 6.83
N ARG A 356 16.78 11.02 7.59
CA ARG A 356 16.96 12.23 8.40
C ARG A 356 17.08 11.83 9.86
N GLY A 357 18.14 12.34 10.50
CA GLY A 357 18.35 12.16 11.93
C GLY A 357 17.51 13.13 12.77
N PRO A 358 17.49 12.93 14.10
CA PRO A 358 16.86 13.88 15.01
C PRO A 358 17.64 15.20 15.05
N ILE A 359 17.00 16.22 15.61
CA ILE A 359 17.65 17.52 15.88
C ILE A 359 18.71 17.31 16.98
N ILE A 360 19.93 17.72 16.71
CA ILE A 360 21.03 17.73 17.66
C ILE A 360 21.21 19.15 18.17
N PHE A 361 21.00 19.37 19.47
CA PHE A 361 21.08 20.68 20.12
C PHE A 361 21.63 20.56 21.55
N ASP A 362 22.08 21.65 22.11
CA ASP A 362 22.54 21.72 23.50
C ASP A 362 22.09 23.04 24.16
N GLN A 363 20.88 23.04 24.70
CA GLN A 363 20.31 24.13 25.51
C GLN A 363 20.69 25.55 25.03
N LEU A 364 20.53 25.83 23.75
CA LEU A 364 20.93 27.09 23.08
C LEU A 364 22.45 27.37 22.96
N GLY A 365 23.31 26.48 23.48
CA GLY A 365 24.74 26.53 23.32
C GLY A 365 25.21 26.25 21.90
N GLN A 366 26.41 26.69 21.55
CA GLN A 366 27.01 26.29 20.28
C GLN A 366 27.70 24.94 20.38
N LEU A 367 27.44 24.10 19.39
CA LEU A 367 28.08 22.79 19.20
C LEU A 367 29.05 22.88 18.01
N PHE A 368 30.27 22.39 18.19
CA PHE A 368 31.23 22.16 17.11
C PHE A 368 31.09 20.71 16.65
N HIS A 369 30.75 20.50 15.37
CA HIS A 369 30.57 19.19 14.75
C HIS A 369 31.88 18.78 14.05
N TYR A 370 32.60 17.84 14.64
CA TYR A 370 33.90 17.39 14.12
C TYR A 370 33.77 16.31 13.08
N ARG A 371 32.89 15.33 13.35
CA ARG A 371 32.78 14.12 12.54
C ARG A 371 31.36 13.57 12.59
N PHE A 372 30.88 13.20 11.43
CA PHE A 372 29.72 12.33 11.25
C PHE A 372 30.23 11.02 10.64
N GLU A 373 29.98 9.89 11.26
CA GLU A 373 30.40 8.56 10.82
C GLU A 373 29.20 7.65 10.75
N VAL A 374 29.11 6.89 9.66
CA VAL A 374 28.06 5.92 9.46
C VAL A 374 28.67 4.53 9.49
N ASP A 375 28.10 3.68 10.35
CA ASP A 375 28.38 2.26 10.38
C ASP A 375 27.42 1.57 9.43
N MET A 376 27.95 1.07 8.33
CA MET A 376 27.16 0.47 7.25
C MET A 376 28.01 -0.58 6.52
N GLU A 377 27.32 -1.45 5.78
CA GLU A 377 27.97 -2.41 4.90
C GLU A 377 28.74 -1.66 3.81
N THR A 378 30.03 -2.00 3.64
CA THR A 378 30.95 -1.37 2.69
C THR A 378 31.52 -2.39 1.73
N GLY A 379 32.12 -1.91 0.63
CA GLY A 379 32.65 -2.81 -0.40
C GLY A 379 31.60 -3.43 -1.32
N VAL A 380 30.43 -2.78 -1.40
CA VAL A 380 29.24 -3.25 -2.14
C VAL A 380 29.21 -2.77 -3.60
N GLY A 381 30.26 -2.08 -4.09
CA GLY A 381 30.36 -1.65 -5.48
C GLY A 381 30.23 -2.83 -6.47
N LEU A 382 29.62 -2.58 -7.63
CA LEU A 382 29.48 -3.57 -8.68
C LEU A 382 30.78 -3.70 -9.50
N GLN A 383 31.01 -4.90 -10.03
CA GLN A 383 32.12 -5.11 -10.95
C GLN A 383 31.86 -4.37 -12.29
N GLN A 384 32.87 -3.74 -12.84
CA GLN A 384 32.80 -2.91 -14.04
C GLN A 384 32.30 -3.66 -15.30
N ARG A 385 32.23 -5.00 -15.27
CA ARG A 385 31.85 -5.86 -16.41
C ARG A 385 30.39 -6.32 -16.40
N GLN A 386 29.61 -6.02 -15.41
CA GLN A 386 28.18 -6.35 -15.45
C GLN A 386 27.46 -5.33 -16.34
N PRO A 387 26.69 -5.77 -17.33
CA PRO A 387 25.83 -4.87 -18.08
C PRO A 387 24.81 -4.27 -17.11
N LEU A 388 24.95 -3.00 -16.84
CA LEU A 388 23.97 -2.25 -16.09
C LEU A 388 22.76 -2.02 -17.01
N GLN A 389 21.58 -2.21 -16.47
CA GLN A 389 20.35 -1.88 -17.18
C GLN A 389 20.40 -0.42 -17.66
N SER A 390 19.80 -0.15 -18.81
CA SER A 390 19.85 1.13 -19.50
C SER A 390 19.52 2.31 -18.57
N GLY A 391 20.40 3.29 -18.50
CA GLY A 391 20.21 4.55 -17.77
C GLY A 391 21.14 4.82 -16.60
N ILE A 392 21.86 3.80 -16.09
CA ILE A 392 22.78 3.98 -14.95
C ILE A 392 24.18 4.35 -15.46
N GLN A 393 24.77 5.41 -14.89
CA GLN A 393 26.16 5.71 -15.14
C GLN A 393 27.06 4.65 -14.46
N THR A 394 27.85 3.95 -15.25
CA THR A 394 28.74 2.86 -14.79
C THR A 394 29.67 3.27 -13.64
N GLY A 395 30.01 4.56 -13.53
CA GLY A 395 30.87 5.09 -12.48
C GLY A 395 30.26 5.06 -11.08
N GLU A 396 28.94 5.30 -10.95
CA GLU A 396 28.27 5.34 -9.64
C GLU A 396 28.09 3.95 -9.02
N ALA A 397 27.87 2.93 -9.83
CA ALA A 397 27.77 1.57 -9.34
C ALA A 397 29.14 0.96 -9.00
N PHE A 398 30.21 1.38 -9.69
CA PHE A 398 31.57 0.91 -9.45
C PHE A 398 32.18 1.46 -8.15
N ASP A 399 31.99 2.75 -7.86
CA ASP A 399 32.42 3.42 -6.63
C ASP A 399 31.24 4.15 -6.00
N PRO A 400 30.33 3.41 -5.33
CA PRO A 400 29.11 3.98 -4.78
C PRO A 400 29.42 5.02 -3.73
N GLN A 401 28.70 6.13 -3.79
CA GLN A 401 28.90 7.26 -2.90
C GLN A 401 27.66 7.59 -2.10
N VAL A 402 27.88 7.94 -0.86
CA VAL A 402 26.85 8.48 0.03
C VAL A 402 27.00 9.98 0.17
N ILE A 403 25.88 10.64 0.37
CA ILE A 403 25.75 12.09 0.42
C ILE A 403 25.30 12.48 1.82
N LEU A 404 25.98 13.45 2.43
CA LEU A 404 25.56 14.09 3.67
C LEU A 404 25.21 15.56 3.42
N ARG A 405 24.04 15.96 3.89
CA ARG A 405 23.64 17.37 4.03
C ARG A 405 23.30 17.66 5.48
N HIS A 406 23.28 18.91 5.87
CA HIS A 406 22.76 19.33 7.16
C HIS A 406 21.93 20.60 7.03
N SER A 407 21.04 20.78 7.96
CA SER A 407 20.22 21.96 8.13
C SER A 407 20.40 22.47 9.55
N ASP A 408 20.58 23.77 9.71
CA ASP A 408 20.75 24.46 10.99
C ASP A 408 19.49 25.30 11.36
N ASP A 409 18.40 25.10 10.63
CA ASP A 409 17.11 25.79 10.74
C ASP A 409 15.90 24.85 10.74
N GLY A 410 16.07 23.66 11.31
CA GLY A 410 14.98 22.69 11.42
C GLY A 410 14.58 22.01 10.11
N GLY A 411 15.36 22.14 9.03
CA GLY A 411 15.07 21.51 7.74
C GLY A 411 14.56 22.46 6.66
N HIS A 412 14.49 23.77 6.93
CA HIS A 412 14.06 24.78 5.95
C HIS A 412 15.09 25.02 4.86
N THR A 413 16.36 25.14 5.23
CA THR A 413 17.46 25.24 4.27
C THR A 413 18.51 24.16 4.49
N TRP A 414 19.15 23.72 3.40
CA TRP A 414 20.12 22.63 3.42
C TRP A 414 21.49 23.10 2.92
N SER A 415 22.55 22.62 3.58
CA SER A 415 23.91 22.84 3.17
C SER A 415 24.21 22.21 1.80
N SER A 416 25.35 22.58 1.21
CA SER A 416 25.93 21.86 0.08
C SER A 416 26.18 20.40 0.42
N GLN A 417 26.08 19.54 -0.60
CA GLN A 417 26.30 18.10 -0.49
C GLN A 417 27.78 17.80 -0.20
N LYS A 418 28.02 16.93 0.78
CA LYS A 418 29.33 16.30 0.99
C LYS A 418 29.22 14.85 0.60
N ARG A 419 30.15 14.35 -0.20
CA ARG A 419 30.16 12.97 -0.70
C ARG A 419 31.33 12.20 -0.13
N THR A 420 31.12 10.89 0.10
CA THR A 420 32.20 9.95 0.46
C THR A 420 31.89 8.58 -0.12
N SER A 421 32.95 7.85 -0.50
CA SER A 421 32.84 6.50 -1.06
C SER A 421 32.39 5.51 0.02
N VAL A 422 31.57 4.53 -0.37
CA VAL A 422 31.22 3.35 0.43
C VAL A 422 32.21 2.19 0.17
N GLY A 423 33.10 2.37 -0.78
CA GLY A 423 34.09 1.37 -1.20
C GLY A 423 33.69 0.59 -2.44
N LYS A 424 34.65 0.39 -3.31
CA LYS A 424 34.53 -0.50 -4.47
C LYS A 424 34.37 -1.94 -3.99
N VAL A 425 33.94 -2.83 -4.89
CA VAL A 425 33.84 -4.27 -4.58
C VAL A 425 35.13 -4.77 -3.91
N GLY A 426 34.97 -5.45 -2.77
CA GLY A 426 36.10 -5.99 -1.99
C GLY A 426 36.76 -5.02 -1.01
N GLN A 427 36.39 -3.73 -0.99
CA GLN A 427 36.93 -2.75 -0.05
C GLN A 427 36.09 -2.71 1.25
N TYR A 428 36.00 -3.81 1.95
CA TYR A 428 35.13 -4.00 3.14
C TYR A 428 35.57 -3.21 4.39
N LEU A 429 36.78 -2.63 4.41
CA LEU A 429 37.28 -1.82 5.52
C LEU A 429 37.12 -0.33 5.30
N THR A 430 36.36 0.09 4.31
CA THR A 430 36.11 1.51 4.01
C THR A 430 35.34 2.16 5.16
N ARG A 431 35.80 3.33 5.61
CA ARG A 431 35.13 4.12 6.64
C ARG A 431 34.31 5.23 6.02
N VAL A 432 33.01 5.18 6.22
CA VAL A 432 32.09 6.23 5.78
C VAL A 432 32.06 7.34 6.81
N ALA A 433 32.87 8.36 6.61
CA ALA A 433 33.03 9.44 7.58
C ALA A 433 33.17 10.82 6.91
N PHE A 434 32.43 11.78 7.43
CA PHE A 434 32.44 13.17 7.04
C PHE A 434 33.08 14.03 8.14
N ARG A 435 33.92 14.97 7.75
CA ARG A 435 34.64 15.82 8.67
C ARG A 435 34.44 17.29 8.33
N ARG A 436 34.86 18.21 9.24
CA ARG A 436 34.75 19.65 9.04
C ARG A 436 33.34 20.13 8.79
N LEU A 437 32.46 19.79 9.73
CA LEU A 437 31.01 20.02 9.61
C LEU A 437 30.60 21.39 10.19
N GLY A 438 31.56 22.15 10.74
CA GLY A 438 31.30 23.50 11.26
C GLY A 438 30.66 23.51 12.65
N ARG A 439 29.94 24.56 12.94
CA ARG A 439 29.28 24.80 14.22
C ARG A 439 27.83 25.17 14.01
N SER A 440 26.99 24.83 14.96
CA SER A 440 25.56 25.21 14.97
C SER A 440 25.02 25.26 16.41
N ARG A 441 23.84 25.84 16.61
CA ARG A 441 23.07 25.71 17.87
C ARG A 441 22.21 24.50 17.83
N GLU A 442 21.58 24.28 16.69
CA GLU A 442 20.80 23.10 16.39
C GLU A 442 21.18 22.57 15.01
N ARG A 443 21.05 21.29 14.78
CA ARG A 443 21.36 20.69 13.48
C ARG A 443 20.61 19.40 13.22
N VAL A 444 20.05 19.29 12.03
CA VAL A 444 19.54 18.05 11.45
C VAL A 444 20.50 17.58 10.37
N TYR A 445 20.82 16.29 10.38
CA TYR A 445 21.58 15.66 9.31
C TYR A 445 20.67 14.85 8.41
N GLU A 446 20.89 14.95 7.11
CA GLU A 446 20.28 14.14 6.08
C GLU A 446 21.38 13.33 5.38
N PHE A 447 21.20 12.03 5.35
CA PHE A 447 22.10 11.06 4.74
C PHE A 447 21.37 10.33 3.62
N SER A 448 21.94 10.29 2.41
CA SER A 448 21.27 9.71 1.25
C SER A 448 22.23 8.98 0.32
N MET A 449 21.69 8.06 -0.49
CA MET A 449 22.41 7.35 -1.55
C MET A 449 21.45 7.09 -2.72
N SER A 450 21.94 7.28 -3.94
CA SER A 450 21.27 6.97 -5.20
C SER A 450 21.96 5.86 -5.99
N ALA A 451 23.17 5.45 -5.57
CA ALA A 451 23.88 4.38 -6.26
C ALA A 451 23.09 3.06 -6.25
N PRO A 452 23.04 2.32 -7.36
CA PRO A 452 22.22 1.10 -7.51
C PRO A 452 22.90 -0.11 -6.87
N VAL A 453 23.18 -0.02 -5.59
CA VAL A 453 23.83 -1.05 -4.78
C VAL A 453 23.08 -1.21 -3.46
N LYS A 454 23.33 -2.30 -2.75
CA LYS A 454 22.74 -2.58 -1.47
C LYS A 454 23.01 -1.45 -0.45
N TRP A 455 22.01 -1.13 0.35
CA TRP A 455 22.08 -0.15 1.43
C TRP A 455 21.74 -0.82 2.74
N HIS A 456 22.73 -1.03 3.58
CA HIS A 456 22.52 -1.60 4.91
C HIS A 456 23.27 -0.74 5.95
N ILE A 457 22.51 -0.04 6.80
CA ILE A 457 23.04 0.86 7.82
C ILE A 457 22.77 0.25 9.19
N LEU A 458 23.83 0.11 9.99
CA LEU A 458 23.76 -0.35 11.36
C LEU A 458 23.57 0.81 12.36
N GLY A 459 24.16 1.97 12.05
CA GLY A 459 24.05 3.15 12.89
C GLY A 459 24.83 4.34 12.39
N ALA A 460 24.61 5.48 13.04
CA ALA A 460 25.38 6.69 12.76
C ALA A 460 25.82 7.35 14.08
N ARG A 461 27.00 7.96 14.06
CA ARG A 461 27.59 8.67 15.21
C ARG A 461 27.97 10.07 14.80
N VAL A 462 27.68 11.03 15.68
CA VAL A 462 28.15 12.42 15.55
C VAL A 462 29.09 12.73 16.71
N SER A 463 30.31 13.18 16.38
CA SER A 463 31.24 13.68 17.37
C SER A 463 31.09 15.20 17.48
N VAL A 464 30.63 15.66 18.64
CA VAL A 464 30.42 17.09 18.92
C VAL A 464 31.22 17.53 20.15
N LYS A 465 31.57 18.81 20.21
CA LYS A 465 32.15 19.46 21.40
C LYS A 465 31.36 20.74 21.69
N LYS A 466 31.04 20.95 22.96
CA LYS A 466 30.41 22.20 23.40
C LYS A 466 31.37 23.39 23.16
N GLY A 467 30.85 24.45 22.60
CA GLY A 467 31.56 25.75 22.57
C GLY A 467 31.62 26.33 23.98
N ILE A 468 32.71 27.01 24.27
CA ILE A 468 32.77 27.85 25.47
C ILE A 468 31.81 29.00 25.22
N GLN A 469 30.80 29.16 26.07
CA GLN A 469 30.01 30.40 26.08
C GLN A 469 30.96 31.56 26.47
N PRO A 470 30.91 32.67 25.75
CA PRO A 470 31.64 33.87 26.19
C PRO A 470 31.04 34.41 27.49
#